data_b9150ae8a61e8b9a78ceabb9dd1e559e
#
_entry.id   b9150ae8a61e8b9a78ceabb9dd1e559e
#
_cell.length_a   1.000
_cell.length_b   1.000
_cell.length_c   1.000
_cell.angle_alpha   90.00
_cell.angle_beta   90.00
_cell.angle_gamma   90.00
#
_symmetry.space_group_name_H-M   'P 1'
#
loop_
_entity.id
_entity.type
_entity.pdbx_description
1 polymer ?
#
loop_
_entity_poly.entity_id
_entity_poly.type
_entity_poly.pdbx_seq_one_letter_code
_entity_poly.pdbx_strand_id
1 'polypeptide(L)'
;LSDNGKIAFVIPAEILQVAYAEDLRLFLANHLSKITLITFEELVFPDIEQEIVVFIGEKGTEEKGIRIIELNNLDDLNDFDIDTNGFQKLQHVHEKWTKYFTNNKENELISKIRKDNRFQMLSDTALINVGITTGNNKYFSVNDKTVRQYELEKVVRPLIGRSAHAHSVYFNEEDWKENVDAGKAAYLIDFPEVEYERYPDKHKEYIHLGEVNGENEGYKCSIRDRWYRIPSVWVPDAFFLRRNNLYPKFVLNCCNAVSTDTMHRIKLDRKSTRLNSSHLSRPRMP
;
A
#
# COMPACT_ATOMS: atom_id res chain seq x y z
N LEU A 1 -12.03 6.17 33.82
CA LEU A 1 -12.37 7.57 33.94
C LEU A 1 -13.48 7.75 34.96
N SER A 2 -13.36 8.77 35.82
CA SER A 2 -14.46 9.27 36.64
C SER A 2 -15.61 9.79 35.75
N ASP A 3 -16.78 10.00 36.35
CA ASP A 3 -17.87 10.68 35.64
C ASP A 3 -17.42 12.10 35.28
N ASN A 4 -17.68 12.51 34.04
CA ASN A 4 -17.17 13.75 33.43
C ASN A 4 -15.64 13.81 33.28
N GLY A 5 -14.93 12.68 33.38
CA GLY A 5 -13.48 12.62 33.18
C GLY A 5 -13.10 12.85 31.72
N LYS A 6 -11.95 13.47 31.51
CA LYS A 6 -11.34 13.71 30.19
C LYS A 6 -10.02 12.96 30.07
N ILE A 7 -9.70 12.54 28.85
CA ILE A 7 -8.41 11.91 28.49
C ILE A 7 -7.87 12.60 27.26
N ALA A 8 -6.53 12.65 27.15
CA ALA A 8 -5.84 13.07 25.94
C ALA A 8 -4.67 12.12 25.67
N PHE A 9 -4.52 11.70 24.42
CA PHE A 9 -3.43 10.85 23.96
C PHE A 9 -2.87 11.35 22.64
N VAL A 10 -1.56 11.21 22.45
CA VAL A 10 -0.92 11.31 21.14
C VAL A 10 -0.73 9.88 20.65
N ILE A 11 -1.37 9.52 19.56
CA ILE A 11 -1.40 8.14 19.04
C ILE A 11 -1.20 8.14 17.52
N PRO A 12 -0.72 7.03 16.94
CA PRO A 12 -0.60 6.87 15.49
C PRO A 12 -1.94 7.07 14.77
N ALA A 13 -1.92 7.76 13.63
CA ALA A 13 -3.13 8.04 12.83
C ALA A 13 -3.77 6.76 12.25
N GLU A 14 -3.06 5.64 12.25
CA GLU A 14 -3.59 4.33 11.89
C GLU A 14 -4.85 3.95 12.68
N ILE A 15 -5.04 4.44 13.91
CA ILE A 15 -6.28 4.20 14.67
C ILE A 15 -7.53 4.55 13.86
N LEU A 16 -7.45 5.53 12.96
CA LEU A 16 -8.57 6.00 12.18
C LEU A 16 -9.10 4.97 11.17
N GLN A 17 -8.25 4.06 10.68
CA GLN A 17 -8.58 3.24 9.51
C GLN A 17 -8.19 1.77 9.56
N VAL A 18 -7.20 1.36 10.36
CA VAL A 18 -6.72 -0.03 10.34
C VAL A 18 -7.71 -1.00 10.96
N ALA A 19 -7.75 -2.23 10.42
CA ALA A 19 -8.70 -3.24 10.86
C ALA A 19 -8.47 -3.66 12.32
N TYR A 20 -7.20 -3.85 12.74
CA TYR A 20 -6.90 -4.27 14.11
C TYR A 20 -7.27 -3.23 15.19
N ALA A 21 -7.51 -1.97 14.81
CA ALA A 21 -7.97 -0.93 15.74
C ALA A 21 -9.52 -0.84 15.83
N GLU A 22 -10.25 -1.71 15.16
CA GLU A 22 -11.74 -1.69 15.17
C GLU A 22 -12.29 -1.85 16.57
N ASP A 23 -11.81 -2.84 17.32
CA ASP A 23 -12.26 -3.10 18.70
C ASP A 23 -11.96 -1.91 19.62
N LEU A 24 -10.80 -1.27 19.44
CA LEU A 24 -10.43 -0.06 20.19
C LEU A 24 -11.36 1.09 19.85
N ARG A 25 -11.64 1.36 18.57
CA ARG A 25 -12.60 2.39 18.16
C ARG A 25 -13.99 2.13 18.75
N LEU A 26 -14.45 0.88 18.72
CA LEU A 26 -15.71 0.46 19.30
C LEU A 26 -15.74 0.70 20.81
N PHE A 27 -14.67 0.31 21.50
CA PHE A 27 -14.55 0.53 22.95
C PHE A 27 -14.63 2.02 23.30
N LEU A 28 -13.84 2.85 22.62
CA LEU A 28 -13.83 4.30 22.84
C LEU A 28 -15.20 4.95 22.55
N ALA A 29 -15.83 4.57 21.44
CA ALA A 29 -17.16 5.06 21.05
C ALA A 29 -18.26 4.64 22.03
N ASN A 30 -18.11 3.50 22.70
CA ASN A 30 -19.09 3.03 23.68
C ASN A 30 -18.94 3.71 25.05
N HIS A 31 -17.72 4.08 25.46
CA HIS A 31 -17.42 4.59 26.79
C HIS A 31 -17.26 6.10 26.88
N LEU A 32 -17.15 6.79 25.74
CA LEU A 32 -16.99 8.24 25.68
C LEU A 32 -18.25 8.87 25.05
N SER A 33 -18.64 10.02 25.55
CA SER A 33 -19.73 10.83 25.01
C SER A 33 -19.24 11.77 23.91
N LYS A 34 -18.04 12.35 24.06
CA LYS A 34 -17.43 13.22 23.06
C LYS A 34 -16.04 12.75 22.71
N ILE A 35 -15.73 12.73 21.42
CA ILE A 35 -14.41 12.41 20.89
C ILE A 35 -13.97 13.55 19.98
N THR A 36 -12.81 14.12 20.26
CA THR A 36 -12.14 15.10 19.38
C THR A 36 -10.84 14.49 18.87
N LEU A 37 -10.67 14.54 17.56
CA LEU A 37 -9.45 14.09 16.86
C LEU A 37 -8.80 15.32 16.21
N ILE A 38 -7.56 15.62 16.56
CA ILE A 38 -6.80 16.70 15.94
C ILE A 38 -5.71 16.03 15.07
N THR A 39 -5.70 16.37 13.79
CA THR A 39 -4.71 15.91 12.80
C THR A 39 -3.91 17.07 12.27
N PHE A 40 -2.76 16.79 11.68
CA PHE A 40 -1.81 17.78 11.17
C PHE A 40 -1.49 17.45 9.72
N GLU A 41 -1.38 18.48 8.87
CA GLU A 41 -0.91 18.32 7.48
C GLU A 41 0.59 18.04 7.43
N GLU A 42 1.37 18.66 8.35
CA GLU A 42 2.80 18.43 8.47
C GLU A 42 3.11 17.36 9.52
N LEU A 43 4.25 16.68 9.35
CA LEU A 43 4.73 15.73 10.36
C LEU A 43 5.10 16.45 11.66
N VAL A 44 4.46 16.06 12.74
CA VAL A 44 4.70 16.66 14.08
C VAL A 44 6.09 16.30 14.61
N PHE A 45 6.60 15.12 14.29
CA PHE A 45 7.91 14.63 14.70
C PHE A 45 8.83 14.53 13.48
N PRO A 46 9.81 15.45 13.30
CA PRO A 46 10.64 15.49 12.08
C PRO A 46 11.44 14.21 11.79
N ASP A 47 11.82 13.49 12.84
CA ASP A 47 12.63 12.27 12.73
C ASP A 47 11.80 11.00 12.58
N ILE A 48 10.48 11.10 12.58
CA ILE A 48 9.57 9.96 12.51
C ILE A 48 8.60 10.18 11.35
N GLU A 49 8.74 9.38 10.29
CA GLU A 49 7.82 9.38 9.13
C GLU A 49 6.46 8.73 9.48
N GLN A 50 5.84 9.18 10.57
CA GLN A 50 4.56 8.67 11.03
C GLN A 50 3.60 9.80 11.34
N GLU A 51 2.45 9.78 10.70
CA GLU A 51 1.33 10.67 11.04
C GLU A 51 0.77 10.28 12.41
N ILE A 52 0.46 11.32 13.20
CA ILE A 52 -0.15 11.18 14.52
C ILE A 52 -1.52 11.86 14.57
N VAL A 53 -2.31 11.47 15.55
CA VAL A 53 -3.52 12.17 15.94
C VAL A 53 -3.48 12.47 17.43
N VAL A 54 -3.88 13.68 17.81
CA VAL A 54 -4.19 14.00 19.21
C VAL A 54 -5.64 13.59 19.43
N PHE A 55 -5.81 12.58 20.24
CA PHE A 55 -7.11 12.05 20.64
C PHE A 55 -7.52 12.69 21.96
N ILE A 56 -8.70 13.31 22.00
CA ILE A 56 -9.32 13.82 23.23
C ILE A 56 -10.65 13.12 23.41
N GLY A 57 -10.84 12.49 24.55
CA GLY A 57 -12.07 11.78 24.90
C GLY A 57 -12.68 12.34 26.18
N GLU A 58 -14.01 12.56 26.18
CA GLU A 58 -14.77 13.03 27.32
C GLU A 58 -15.85 12.01 27.69
N LYS A 59 -15.91 11.63 28.97
CA LYS A 59 -16.98 10.81 29.52
C LYS A 59 -18.08 11.73 30.06
N GLY A 60 -19.34 11.47 29.71
CA GLY A 60 -20.47 12.27 30.16
C GLY A 60 -21.80 11.60 29.84
N THR A 61 -22.89 12.26 30.13
CA THR A 61 -24.26 11.80 29.86
C THR A 61 -24.85 12.38 28.59
N GLU A 62 -24.11 13.23 27.88
CA GLU A 62 -24.57 13.90 26.67
C GLU A 62 -24.66 12.95 25.47
N GLU A 63 -25.33 13.40 24.42
CA GLU A 63 -25.41 12.67 23.15
C GLU A 63 -24.01 12.42 22.57
N LYS A 64 -23.77 11.20 22.08
CA LYS A 64 -22.46 10.79 21.55
C LYS A 64 -22.13 11.55 20.28
N GLY A 65 -20.94 12.16 20.28
CA GLY A 65 -20.44 12.96 19.18
C GLY A 65 -18.95 12.76 18.93
N ILE A 66 -18.57 12.96 17.68
CA ILE A 66 -17.18 12.99 17.22
C ILE A 66 -16.95 14.21 16.36
N ARG A 67 -15.78 14.83 16.50
CA ARG A 67 -15.33 15.90 15.59
C ARG A 67 -13.89 15.69 15.21
N ILE A 68 -13.54 16.17 14.03
CA ILE A 68 -12.17 16.22 13.51
C ILE A 68 -11.79 17.67 13.32
N ILE A 69 -10.56 17.96 13.66
CA ILE A 69 -9.92 19.25 13.53
C ILE A 69 -8.63 19.03 12.77
N GLU A 70 -8.50 19.67 11.63
CA GLU A 70 -7.30 19.59 10.78
C GLU A 70 -6.52 20.89 10.95
N LEU A 71 -5.27 20.78 11.40
CA LEU A 71 -4.32 21.88 11.58
C LEU A 71 -3.16 21.70 10.58
N ASN A 72 -2.50 22.79 10.22
CA ASN A 72 -1.35 22.67 9.31
C ASN A 72 -0.14 22.08 10.06
N ASN A 73 0.17 22.63 11.23
CA ASN A 73 1.33 22.24 12.03
C ASN A 73 1.04 22.31 13.53
N LEU A 74 2.06 22.02 14.35
CA LEU A 74 1.95 21.99 15.81
C LEU A 74 1.71 23.38 16.41
N ASP A 75 2.23 24.43 15.80
CA ASP A 75 2.12 25.80 16.33
C ASP A 75 0.68 26.30 16.29
N ASP A 76 -0.13 25.82 15.35
CA ASP A 76 -1.56 26.14 15.25
C ASP A 76 -2.37 25.72 16.50
N LEU A 77 -1.83 24.81 17.33
CA LEU A 77 -2.46 24.44 18.60
C LEU A 77 -2.50 25.59 19.62
N ASN A 78 -1.60 26.58 19.51
CA ASN A 78 -1.52 27.70 20.44
C ASN A 78 -2.66 28.70 20.23
N ASP A 79 -3.11 28.85 18.98
CA ASP A 79 -4.10 29.84 18.57
C ASP A 79 -5.48 29.19 18.29
N PHE A 80 -5.61 27.90 18.55
CA PHE A 80 -6.78 27.12 18.21
C PHE A 80 -7.87 27.20 19.29
N ASP A 81 -9.07 27.63 18.88
CA ASP A 81 -10.26 27.56 19.74
C ASP A 81 -10.98 26.21 19.55
N ILE A 82 -10.86 25.35 20.54
CA ILE A 82 -11.42 24.00 20.52
C ILE A 82 -12.97 23.99 20.43
N ASP A 83 -13.64 25.07 20.76
CA ASP A 83 -15.10 25.13 20.84
C ASP A 83 -15.78 25.53 19.51
N THR A 84 -15.03 25.95 18.50
CA THR A 84 -15.57 26.46 17.23
C THR A 84 -16.15 25.39 16.30
N ASN A 85 -15.71 24.13 16.41
CA ASN A 85 -16.16 23.05 15.52
C ASN A 85 -17.20 22.15 16.19
N GLY A 86 -18.38 22.06 15.56
CA GLY A 86 -19.49 21.23 16.03
C GLY A 86 -19.21 19.72 15.98
N PHE A 87 -19.78 19.00 16.95
CA PHE A 87 -19.72 17.53 16.93
C PHE A 87 -20.70 16.98 15.91
N GLN A 88 -20.23 16.04 15.10
CA GLN A 88 -21.09 15.17 14.29
C GLN A 88 -21.59 14.01 15.17
N LYS A 89 -22.81 13.53 14.90
CA LYS A 89 -23.33 12.36 15.60
C LYS A 89 -22.44 11.15 15.33
N LEU A 90 -21.97 10.49 16.38
CA LEU A 90 -21.19 9.26 16.27
C LEU A 90 -22.13 8.14 15.81
N GLN A 91 -22.08 7.84 14.52
CA GLN A 91 -22.86 6.78 13.87
C GLN A 91 -21.90 5.67 13.43
N HIS A 92 -22.37 4.41 13.42
CA HIS A 92 -21.59 3.29 12.87
C HIS A 92 -20.26 3.04 13.57
N VAL A 93 -20.33 2.66 14.81
CA VAL A 93 -19.17 2.39 15.69
C VAL A 93 -18.15 1.38 15.13
N HIS A 94 -18.53 0.50 14.20
CA HIS A 94 -17.63 -0.48 13.53
C HIS A 94 -16.91 0.07 12.31
N GLU A 95 -17.26 1.27 11.82
CA GLU A 95 -16.65 1.82 10.61
C GLU A 95 -15.32 2.54 10.90
N LYS A 96 -14.58 2.78 9.82
CA LYS A 96 -13.38 3.61 9.87
C LYS A 96 -13.74 5.05 10.23
N TRP A 97 -12.97 5.66 11.11
CA TRP A 97 -13.21 7.05 11.51
C TRP A 97 -12.77 8.06 10.45
N THR A 98 -12.04 7.64 9.43
CA THR A 98 -11.74 8.48 8.26
C THR A 98 -12.99 9.06 7.57
N LYS A 99 -14.18 8.47 7.75
CA LYS A 99 -15.41 9.02 7.22
C LYS A 99 -15.82 10.37 7.82
N TYR A 100 -15.33 10.70 9.00
CA TYR A 100 -15.65 11.96 9.67
C TYR A 100 -14.85 13.16 9.13
N PHE A 101 -13.86 12.94 8.25
CA PHE A 101 -13.24 14.00 7.47
C PHE A 101 -14.12 14.54 6.34
N THR A 102 -15.16 13.81 6.00
CA THR A 102 -16.14 14.21 4.98
C THR A 102 -17.44 14.68 5.62
N ASN A 103 -18.14 15.60 4.95
CA ASN A 103 -19.43 16.07 5.42
C ASN A 103 -20.56 15.08 5.09
N ASN A 104 -21.74 15.31 5.67
CA ASN A 104 -22.89 14.41 5.51
C ASN A 104 -23.31 14.23 4.04
N LYS A 105 -23.24 15.29 3.20
CA LYS A 105 -23.62 15.21 1.77
C LYS A 105 -22.64 14.33 1.00
N GLU A 106 -21.35 14.43 1.28
CA GLU A 106 -20.31 13.60 0.68
C GLU A 106 -20.48 12.14 1.11
N ASN A 107 -20.73 11.88 2.38
CA ASN A 107 -21.00 10.54 2.89
C ASN A 107 -22.26 9.92 2.26
N GLU A 108 -23.33 10.69 2.08
CA GLU A 108 -24.52 10.26 1.35
C GLU A 108 -24.21 9.93 -0.12
N LEU A 109 -23.42 10.77 -0.79
CA LEU A 109 -23.01 10.54 -2.16
C LEU A 109 -22.18 9.26 -2.29
N ILE A 110 -21.18 9.07 -1.43
CA ILE A 110 -20.38 7.82 -1.37
C ILE A 110 -21.29 6.61 -1.16
N SER A 111 -22.26 6.73 -0.25
CA SER A 111 -23.22 5.64 0.01
C SER A 111 -24.09 5.32 -1.21
N LYS A 112 -24.53 6.35 -1.95
CA LYS A 112 -25.29 6.18 -3.20
C LYS A 112 -24.46 5.48 -4.26
N ILE A 113 -23.18 5.93 -4.45
CA ILE A 113 -22.25 5.32 -5.41
C ILE A 113 -22.03 3.85 -5.09
N ARG A 114 -21.79 3.50 -3.82
CA ARG A 114 -21.57 2.10 -3.40
C ARG A 114 -22.77 1.18 -3.65
N LYS A 115 -23.98 1.72 -3.67
CA LYS A 115 -25.23 0.98 -3.93
C LYS A 115 -25.65 0.95 -5.40
N ASP A 116 -24.97 1.73 -6.24
CA ASP A 116 -25.30 1.86 -7.65
C ASP A 116 -24.61 0.76 -8.46
N ASN A 117 -25.38 -0.15 -9.06
CA ASN A 117 -24.90 -1.29 -9.84
C ASN A 117 -24.07 -0.92 -11.08
N ARG A 118 -24.01 0.36 -11.45
CA ARG A 118 -23.12 0.85 -12.52
C ARG A 118 -21.66 0.92 -12.06
N PHE A 119 -21.41 0.94 -10.76
CA PHE A 119 -20.07 0.92 -10.17
C PHE A 119 -19.79 -0.46 -9.59
N GLN A 120 -18.68 -1.05 -10.00
CA GLN A 120 -18.22 -2.33 -9.50
C GLN A 120 -16.95 -2.12 -8.66
N MET A 121 -16.79 -2.93 -7.64
CA MET A 121 -15.52 -2.96 -6.89
C MET A 121 -14.43 -3.58 -7.77
N LEU A 122 -13.22 -3.07 -7.69
CA LEU A 122 -12.09 -3.65 -8.43
C LEU A 122 -11.88 -5.14 -8.06
N SER A 123 -12.17 -5.50 -6.81
CA SER A 123 -12.14 -6.89 -6.32
C SER A 123 -13.08 -7.84 -7.04
N ASP A 124 -14.14 -7.33 -7.68
CA ASP A 124 -15.12 -8.16 -8.41
C ASP A 124 -14.61 -8.54 -9.80
N THR A 125 -13.61 -7.82 -10.30
CA THR A 125 -13.07 -7.96 -11.65
C THR A 125 -11.58 -8.31 -11.70
N ALA A 126 -10.91 -8.30 -10.56
CA ALA A 126 -9.48 -8.52 -10.47
C ALA A 126 -9.06 -9.16 -9.15
N LEU A 127 -8.06 -10.03 -9.22
CA LEU A 127 -7.31 -10.49 -8.06
C LEU A 127 -6.22 -9.47 -7.74
N ILE A 128 -6.21 -8.95 -6.50
CA ILE A 128 -5.23 -7.97 -6.04
C ILE A 128 -4.41 -8.59 -4.92
N ASN A 129 -3.10 -8.67 -5.12
CA ASN A 129 -2.16 -9.19 -4.14
C ASN A 129 -1.03 -8.21 -3.88
N VAL A 130 -0.41 -8.31 -2.70
CA VAL A 130 0.84 -7.60 -2.42
C VAL A 130 1.90 -8.05 -3.42
N GLY A 131 2.82 -7.16 -3.79
CA GLY A 131 3.98 -7.48 -4.62
C GLY A 131 4.84 -8.58 -3.99
N ILE A 132 5.86 -9.01 -4.70
CA ILE A 132 6.70 -10.13 -4.30
C ILE A 132 7.46 -9.77 -3.02
N THR A 133 7.24 -10.55 -1.96
CA THR A 133 7.99 -10.45 -0.72
C THR A 133 9.29 -11.24 -0.85
N THR A 134 10.36 -10.57 -1.23
CA THR A 134 11.66 -11.20 -1.43
C THR A 134 12.31 -11.65 -0.11
N GLY A 135 12.02 -10.94 0.97
CA GLY A 135 12.71 -11.08 2.26
C GLY A 135 14.02 -10.29 2.33
N ASN A 136 14.61 -9.99 1.18
CA ASN A 136 15.80 -9.16 1.04
C ASN A 136 15.87 -8.52 -0.35
N ASN A 137 15.28 -7.35 -0.51
CA ASN A 137 15.24 -6.68 -1.80
C ASN A 137 16.65 -6.34 -2.34
N LYS A 138 17.63 -6.10 -1.45
CA LYS A 138 18.99 -5.76 -1.85
C LYS A 138 19.68 -6.92 -2.59
N TYR A 139 19.44 -8.16 -2.14
CA TYR A 139 20.01 -9.35 -2.75
C TYR A 139 19.24 -9.78 -4.02
N PHE A 140 17.92 -9.77 -3.97
CA PHE A 140 17.08 -10.30 -5.06
C PHE A 140 16.81 -9.31 -6.19
N SER A 141 16.99 -8.00 -5.96
CA SER A 141 16.80 -6.97 -6.99
C SER A 141 18.16 -6.49 -7.47
N VAL A 142 18.52 -6.82 -8.70
CA VAL A 142 19.88 -6.61 -9.22
C VAL A 142 19.89 -5.74 -10.48
N ASN A 143 21.04 -5.15 -10.77
CA ASN A 143 21.29 -4.40 -11.99
C ASN A 143 21.94 -5.29 -13.06
N ASP A 144 22.04 -4.78 -14.30
CA ASP A 144 22.60 -5.48 -15.45
C ASP A 144 24.05 -5.94 -15.22
N LYS A 145 24.86 -5.14 -14.50
CA LYS A 145 26.24 -5.53 -14.18
C LYS A 145 26.29 -6.83 -13.36
N THR A 146 25.46 -6.97 -12.36
CA THR A 146 25.38 -8.18 -11.52
C THR A 146 24.85 -9.35 -12.34
N VAL A 147 23.84 -9.13 -13.19
CA VAL A 147 23.29 -10.18 -14.08
C VAL A 147 24.40 -10.76 -14.96
N ARG A 148 25.18 -9.92 -15.63
CA ARG A 148 26.29 -10.36 -16.50
C ARG A 148 27.44 -11.01 -15.72
N GLN A 149 27.78 -10.47 -14.56
CA GLN A 149 28.88 -10.97 -13.73
C GLN A 149 28.67 -12.43 -13.30
N TYR A 150 27.40 -12.78 -12.97
CA TYR A 150 27.03 -14.08 -12.45
C TYR A 150 26.22 -14.92 -13.44
N GLU A 151 26.15 -14.50 -14.72
CA GLU A 151 25.45 -15.22 -15.80
C GLU A 151 23.98 -15.54 -15.47
N LEU A 152 23.26 -14.56 -14.87
CA LEU A 152 21.91 -14.76 -14.35
C LEU A 152 20.80 -14.53 -15.39
N GLU A 153 21.10 -14.30 -16.68
CA GLU A 153 20.15 -13.91 -17.72
C GLU A 153 18.94 -14.85 -17.83
N LYS A 154 19.18 -16.16 -17.58
CA LYS A 154 18.12 -17.19 -17.66
C LYS A 154 17.24 -17.31 -16.41
N VAL A 155 17.65 -16.67 -15.32
CA VAL A 155 17.00 -16.75 -14.00
C VAL A 155 16.61 -15.39 -13.45
N VAL A 156 16.47 -14.38 -14.31
CA VAL A 156 15.98 -13.05 -13.94
C VAL A 156 14.71 -12.69 -14.69
N ARG A 157 13.92 -11.80 -14.11
CA ARG A 157 12.73 -11.20 -14.70
C ARG A 157 12.83 -9.69 -14.70
N PRO A 158 12.26 -8.98 -15.69
CA PRO A 158 12.12 -7.54 -15.64
C PRO A 158 11.43 -7.11 -14.34
N LEU A 159 11.97 -6.06 -13.68
CA LEU A 159 11.53 -5.62 -12.36
C LEU A 159 11.18 -4.14 -12.34
N ILE A 160 10.03 -3.81 -11.75
CA ILE A 160 9.77 -2.48 -11.21
C ILE A 160 10.15 -2.50 -9.72
N GLY A 161 11.35 -2.08 -9.39
CA GLY A 161 11.86 -2.12 -8.02
C GLY A 161 11.32 -1.02 -7.11
N ARG A 162 10.89 0.12 -7.69
CA ARG A 162 10.31 1.27 -6.99
C ARG A 162 9.24 1.92 -7.84
N SER A 163 8.27 2.60 -7.21
CA SER A 163 7.22 3.35 -7.92
C SER A 163 7.76 4.40 -8.89
N ALA A 164 8.90 5.01 -8.57
CA ALA A 164 9.60 5.96 -9.42
C ALA A 164 10.18 5.35 -10.72
N HIS A 165 10.24 4.01 -10.84
CA HIS A 165 10.68 3.34 -12.08
C HIS A 165 9.56 3.24 -13.13
N ALA A 166 8.31 3.51 -12.75
CA ALA A 166 7.15 3.53 -13.65
C ALA A 166 6.66 4.97 -13.80
N HIS A 167 7.14 5.66 -14.83
CA HIS A 167 6.86 7.09 -15.03
C HIS A 167 5.43 7.36 -15.54
N SER A 168 4.85 6.41 -16.26
CA SER A 168 3.55 6.53 -16.94
C SER A 168 2.51 5.55 -16.38
N VAL A 169 1.32 5.52 -16.97
CA VAL A 169 0.26 4.52 -16.70
C VAL A 169 0.50 3.22 -17.48
N TYR A 170 1.50 3.17 -18.32
CA TYR A 170 2.01 1.99 -18.98
C TYR A 170 3.44 1.75 -18.53
N PHE A 171 3.85 0.49 -18.49
CA PHE A 171 5.25 0.11 -18.30
C PHE A 171 5.61 -0.87 -19.41
N ASN A 172 6.35 -0.40 -20.39
CA ASN A 172 6.73 -1.12 -21.60
C ASN A 172 8.23 -1.51 -21.59
N GLU A 173 8.70 -2.12 -22.69
CA GLU A 173 10.12 -2.53 -22.78
C GLU A 173 11.07 -1.34 -22.82
N GLU A 174 10.67 -0.21 -23.42
CA GLU A 174 11.48 1.01 -23.44
C GLU A 174 11.67 1.54 -22.02
N ASP A 175 10.59 1.68 -21.24
CA ASP A 175 10.66 2.13 -19.84
C ASP A 175 11.58 1.23 -18.99
N TRP A 176 11.49 -0.09 -19.23
CA TRP A 176 12.34 -1.03 -18.52
C TRP A 176 13.81 -0.90 -18.96
N LYS A 177 14.10 -0.78 -20.26
CA LYS A 177 15.45 -0.56 -20.78
C LYS A 177 16.06 0.73 -20.26
N GLU A 178 15.31 1.82 -20.21
CA GLU A 178 15.78 3.08 -19.60
C GLU A 178 16.22 2.88 -18.14
N ASN A 179 15.48 2.08 -17.38
CA ASN A 179 15.87 1.74 -16.00
C ASN A 179 17.15 0.89 -15.96
N VAL A 180 17.33 -0.05 -16.89
CA VAL A 180 18.53 -0.86 -17.03
C VAL A 180 19.75 0.02 -17.38
N ASP A 181 19.63 0.87 -18.40
CA ASP A 181 20.68 1.76 -18.90
C ASP A 181 21.09 2.79 -17.83
N ALA A 182 20.15 3.21 -17.01
CA ALA A 182 20.41 4.05 -15.83
C ALA A 182 21.07 3.29 -14.66
N GLY A 183 21.41 2.00 -14.83
CA GLY A 183 22.09 1.19 -13.82
C GLY A 183 21.23 0.84 -12.60
N LYS A 184 19.91 1.02 -12.70
CA LYS A 184 18.97 0.70 -11.59
C LYS A 184 18.85 -0.80 -11.39
N ALA A 185 18.39 -1.22 -10.21
CA ALA A 185 18.00 -2.61 -9.93
C ALA A 185 16.70 -2.94 -10.70
N ALA A 186 16.85 -3.31 -11.97
CA ALA A 186 15.76 -3.53 -12.92
C ALA A 186 15.49 -5.01 -13.22
N TYR A 187 16.10 -5.90 -12.46
CA TYR A 187 15.93 -7.35 -12.57
C TYR A 187 15.63 -7.97 -11.22
N LEU A 188 14.67 -8.90 -11.18
CA LEU A 188 14.41 -9.78 -10.05
C LEU A 188 15.01 -11.15 -10.32
N ILE A 189 15.81 -11.67 -9.39
CA ILE A 189 16.31 -13.04 -9.46
C ILE A 189 15.18 -14.01 -9.10
N ASP A 190 14.96 -14.99 -9.97
CA ASP A 190 13.92 -16.03 -9.85
C ASP A 190 14.55 -17.41 -10.15
N PHE A 191 15.27 -17.93 -9.17
CA PHE A 191 15.93 -19.24 -9.32
C PHE A 191 14.88 -20.36 -9.48
N PRO A 192 15.06 -21.26 -10.49
CA PRO A 192 14.15 -22.37 -10.72
C PRO A 192 14.20 -23.41 -9.60
N GLU A 193 13.19 -24.28 -9.55
CA GLU A 193 13.12 -25.38 -8.59
C GLU A 193 13.91 -26.60 -9.10
N VAL A 194 15.22 -26.54 -8.91
CA VAL A 194 16.14 -27.62 -9.22
C VAL A 194 17.05 -27.92 -8.03
N GLU A 195 17.68 -29.09 -7.99
CA GLU A 195 18.67 -29.40 -6.95
C GLU A 195 19.86 -28.46 -7.06
N TYR A 196 20.45 -28.11 -5.90
CA TYR A 196 21.57 -27.15 -5.82
C TYR A 196 22.73 -27.51 -6.74
N GLU A 197 23.03 -28.79 -6.87
CA GLU A 197 24.11 -29.32 -7.69
C GLU A 197 23.93 -29.04 -9.20
N ARG A 198 22.68 -28.87 -9.62
CA ARG A 198 22.32 -28.63 -11.04
C ARG A 198 22.43 -27.16 -11.44
N TYR A 199 22.60 -26.24 -10.51
CA TYR A 199 22.85 -24.85 -10.88
C TYR A 199 24.22 -24.70 -11.52
N PRO A 200 24.38 -23.81 -12.52
CA PRO A 200 25.66 -23.39 -13.04
C PRO A 200 26.59 -22.85 -11.94
N ASP A 201 27.89 -22.98 -12.11
CA ASP A 201 28.83 -22.58 -11.07
C ASP A 201 28.74 -21.09 -10.74
N LYS A 202 28.46 -20.23 -11.72
CA LYS A 202 28.25 -18.79 -11.50
C LYS A 202 27.02 -18.49 -10.65
N HIS A 203 25.93 -19.28 -10.78
CA HIS A 203 24.77 -19.15 -9.92
C HIS A 203 25.07 -19.59 -8.50
N LYS A 204 25.81 -20.69 -8.31
CA LYS A 204 26.28 -21.16 -7.00
C LYS A 204 27.20 -20.13 -6.33
N GLU A 205 28.09 -19.50 -7.11
CA GLU A 205 28.95 -18.40 -6.64
C GLU A 205 28.11 -17.24 -6.09
N TYR A 206 27.05 -16.85 -6.79
CA TYR A 206 26.15 -15.80 -6.34
C TYR A 206 25.36 -16.18 -5.09
N ILE A 207 24.84 -17.42 -5.01
CA ILE A 207 24.16 -17.94 -3.81
C ILE A 207 25.12 -17.94 -2.63
N HIS A 208 26.35 -18.46 -2.81
CA HIS A 208 27.37 -18.49 -1.77
C HIS A 208 27.76 -17.07 -1.30
N LEU A 209 27.89 -16.12 -2.22
CA LEU A 209 28.10 -14.71 -1.86
C LEU A 209 27.01 -14.19 -0.92
N GLY A 210 25.75 -14.55 -1.19
CA GLY A 210 24.63 -14.18 -0.31
C GLY A 210 24.76 -14.78 1.09
N GLU A 211 25.24 -16.00 1.21
CA GLU A 211 25.49 -16.67 2.49
C GLU A 211 26.64 -16.02 3.25
N VAL A 212 27.75 -15.73 2.58
CA VAL A 212 28.91 -15.03 3.18
C VAL A 212 28.52 -13.64 3.70
N ASN A 213 27.62 -12.95 3.00
CA ASN A 213 27.14 -11.62 3.39
C ASN A 213 25.99 -11.65 4.42
N GLY A 214 25.52 -12.82 4.85
CA GLY A 214 24.42 -12.97 5.79
C GLY A 214 23.03 -12.61 5.22
N GLU A 215 22.88 -12.56 3.88
CA GLU A 215 21.62 -12.18 3.22
C GLU A 215 20.50 -13.23 3.43
N ASN A 216 20.88 -14.46 3.81
CA ASN A 216 20.02 -15.59 4.17
C ASN A 216 19.47 -15.52 5.61
N GLU A 217 20.04 -14.70 6.49
CA GLU A 217 19.73 -14.68 7.93
C GLU A 217 18.42 -13.96 8.25
N GLY A 218 17.95 -13.10 7.32
CA GLY A 218 16.68 -12.39 7.49
C GLY A 218 15.49 -13.35 7.68
N TYR A 219 14.57 -13.04 8.60
CA TYR A 219 13.43 -13.90 8.97
C TYR A 219 12.71 -14.53 7.77
N LYS A 220 12.43 -13.75 6.72
CA LYS A 220 11.73 -14.25 5.51
C LYS A 220 12.57 -15.21 4.68
N CYS A 221 13.89 -15.07 4.71
CA CYS A 221 14.80 -15.98 4.03
C CYS A 221 15.03 -17.26 4.85
N SER A 222 15.26 -17.13 6.16
CA SER A 222 15.58 -18.24 7.06
C SER A 222 14.46 -19.27 7.20
N ILE A 223 13.20 -18.90 7.03
CA ILE A 223 12.05 -19.83 7.11
C ILE A 223 11.79 -20.60 5.80
N ARG A 224 12.54 -20.33 4.72
CA ARG A 224 12.39 -21.03 3.44
C ARG A 224 13.26 -22.30 3.44
N ASP A 225 12.76 -23.34 2.80
CA ASP A 225 13.52 -24.56 2.56
C ASP A 225 14.83 -24.27 1.81
N ARG A 226 14.73 -23.42 0.79
CA ARG A 226 15.88 -22.86 0.04
C ARG A 226 15.78 -21.34 0.10
N TRP A 227 16.60 -20.71 0.92
CA TRP A 227 16.54 -19.29 1.23
C TRP A 227 16.60 -18.39 -0.02
N TYR A 228 17.37 -18.82 -1.04
CA TYR A 228 17.57 -18.10 -2.31
C TYR A 228 16.39 -18.23 -3.30
N ARG A 229 15.35 -19.01 -2.98
CA ARG A 229 14.14 -19.12 -3.81
C ARG A 229 13.03 -18.25 -3.28
N ILE A 230 12.48 -17.42 -4.17
CA ILE A 230 11.35 -16.55 -3.83
C ILE A 230 10.05 -17.31 -4.13
N PRO A 231 9.14 -17.44 -3.17
CA PRO A 231 7.85 -18.06 -3.42
C PRO A 231 6.93 -17.13 -4.22
N SER A 232 6.01 -17.72 -4.99
CA SER A 232 4.89 -17.01 -5.62
C SER A 232 5.30 -15.88 -6.58
N VAL A 233 6.32 -16.12 -7.42
CA VAL A 233 6.67 -15.23 -8.52
C VAL A 233 5.72 -15.45 -9.68
N TRP A 234 4.92 -14.43 -10.04
CA TRP A 234 4.05 -14.44 -11.21
C TRP A 234 3.93 -13.04 -11.81
N VAL A 235 3.68 -12.98 -13.11
CA VAL A 235 3.56 -11.74 -13.88
C VAL A 235 2.14 -11.19 -13.79
N PRO A 236 1.93 -9.99 -13.21
CA PRO A 236 0.63 -9.35 -13.17
C PRO A 236 0.26 -8.69 -14.50
N ASP A 237 -1.04 -8.47 -14.71
CA ASP A 237 -1.53 -7.69 -15.85
C ASP A 237 -1.34 -6.17 -15.61
N ALA A 238 -1.37 -5.75 -14.35
CA ALA A 238 -1.14 -4.36 -13.95
C ALA A 238 -0.58 -4.28 -12.52
N PHE A 239 -0.10 -3.10 -12.18
CA PHE A 239 0.37 -2.74 -10.84
C PHE A 239 -0.46 -1.60 -10.27
N PHE A 240 -0.60 -1.57 -8.95
CA PHE A 240 -1.16 -0.45 -8.22
C PHE A 240 -0.15 0.02 -7.18
N LEU A 241 0.13 1.31 -7.14
CA LEU A 241 1.06 1.87 -6.18
C LEU A 241 0.53 1.73 -4.76
N ARG A 242 1.34 1.18 -3.87
CA ARG A 242 0.99 1.03 -2.46
C ARG A 242 0.91 2.37 -1.73
N ARG A 243 1.80 3.30 -2.07
CA ARG A 243 1.78 4.68 -1.60
C ARG A 243 1.51 5.59 -2.78
N ASN A 244 0.39 6.30 -2.72
CA ASN A 244 0.00 7.28 -3.72
C ASN A 244 0.19 8.66 -3.12
N ASN A 245 0.53 9.63 -3.97
CA ASN A 245 0.54 11.04 -3.59
C ASN A 245 -0.88 11.61 -3.76
N LEU A 246 -1.13 12.48 -4.73
CA LEU A 246 -2.43 13.12 -4.94
C LEU A 246 -3.50 12.16 -5.48
N TYR A 247 -3.11 11.18 -6.31
CA TYR A 247 -4.05 10.30 -6.99
C TYR A 247 -3.62 8.83 -6.95
N PRO A 248 -4.59 7.89 -6.85
CA PRO A 248 -4.33 6.48 -7.05
C PRO A 248 -3.72 6.25 -8.44
N LYS A 249 -2.59 5.54 -8.52
CA LYS A 249 -1.92 5.25 -9.79
C LYS A 249 -1.92 3.77 -10.09
N PHE A 250 -2.52 3.43 -11.24
CA PHE A 250 -2.44 2.12 -11.87
C PHE A 250 -1.43 2.16 -13.01
N VAL A 251 -0.69 1.08 -13.19
CA VAL A 251 0.31 0.93 -14.25
C VAL A 251 0.05 -0.37 -14.98
N LEU A 252 -0.31 -0.31 -16.26
CA LEU A 252 -0.48 -1.50 -17.11
C LEU A 252 0.89 -2.12 -17.41
N ASN A 253 1.00 -3.43 -17.26
CA ASN A 253 2.24 -4.18 -17.50
C ASN A 253 2.33 -4.64 -18.95
N CYS A 254 3.17 -3.99 -19.74
CA CYS A 254 3.37 -4.30 -21.15
C CYS A 254 4.69 -5.01 -21.48
N CYS A 255 5.55 -5.25 -20.47
CA CYS A 255 6.86 -5.92 -20.67
C CYS A 255 7.05 -7.18 -19.80
N ASN A 256 5.97 -7.76 -19.28
CA ASN A 256 6.01 -8.93 -18.39
C ASN A 256 6.87 -8.72 -17.11
N ALA A 257 6.94 -7.50 -16.62
CA ALA A 257 7.66 -7.18 -15.41
C ALA A 257 6.97 -7.75 -14.17
N VAL A 258 7.75 -7.88 -13.09
CA VAL A 258 7.28 -8.17 -11.75
C VAL A 258 7.57 -6.98 -10.84
N SER A 259 7.02 -6.97 -9.62
CA SER A 259 7.33 -5.95 -8.62
C SER A 259 7.56 -6.57 -7.25
N THR A 260 8.41 -5.93 -6.46
CA THR A 260 8.52 -6.21 -5.04
C THR A 260 7.29 -5.70 -4.27
N ASP A 261 7.27 -5.84 -2.98
CA ASP A 261 6.20 -5.41 -2.08
C ASP A 261 5.95 -3.88 -2.04
N THR A 262 6.68 -3.10 -2.84
CA THR A 262 6.46 -1.67 -3.04
C THR A 262 5.19 -1.36 -3.84
N MET A 263 4.68 -2.33 -4.59
CA MET A 263 3.46 -2.22 -5.40
C MET A 263 2.55 -3.43 -5.18
N HIS A 264 1.25 -3.25 -5.38
CA HIS A 264 0.30 -4.35 -5.47
C HIS A 264 0.28 -4.92 -6.89
N ARG A 265 0.13 -6.24 -7.00
CA ARG A 265 -0.01 -6.97 -8.27
C ARG A 265 -1.47 -7.19 -8.57
N ILE A 266 -1.90 -6.89 -9.80
CA ILE A 266 -3.26 -7.04 -10.26
C ILE A 266 -3.31 -8.10 -11.35
N LYS A 267 -4.20 -9.09 -11.18
CA LYS A 267 -4.56 -10.07 -12.21
C LYS A 267 -6.00 -9.83 -12.59
N LEU A 268 -6.25 -9.43 -13.85
CA LEU A 268 -7.58 -9.16 -14.34
C LEU A 268 -8.33 -10.47 -14.62
N ASP A 269 -9.61 -10.53 -14.24
CA ASP A 269 -10.46 -11.64 -14.67
C ASP A 269 -10.79 -11.48 -16.16
N ARG A 270 -10.19 -12.35 -16.98
CA ARG A 270 -10.39 -12.35 -18.43
C ARG A 270 -11.82 -12.65 -18.86
N LYS A 271 -12.66 -13.21 -17.99
CA LYS A 271 -14.07 -13.46 -18.30
C LYS A 271 -14.88 -12.18 -18.24
N SER A 272 -14.65 -11.33 -17.26
CA SER A 272 -15.32 -10.04 -17.11
C SER A 272 -14.85 -9.00 -18.15
N THR A 273 -13.58 -9.03 -18.56
CA THR A 273 -13.04 -8.12 -19.59
C THR A 273 -13.58 -8.41 -21.00
N ARG A 274 -13.95 -9.65 -21.33
CA ARG A 274 -14.57 -9.99 -22.62
C ARG A 274 -16.00 -9.47 -22.77
N LEU A 275 -16.74 -9.34 -21.68
CA LEU A 275 -18.11 -8.80 -21.70
C LEU A 275 -18.13 -7.28 -21.94
N ASN A 276 -17.10 -6.54 -21.51
CA ASN A 276 -17.00 -5.10 -21.71
C ASN A 276 -16.42 -4.67 -23.07
N SER A 277 -15.64 -5.53 -23.73
CA SER A 277 -15.05 -5.22 -25.04
C SER A 277 -16.05 -5.30 -26.21
N SER A 278 -17.21 -5.95 -26.04
CA SER A 278 -18.26 -6.04 -27.06
C SER A 278 -19.09 -4.74 -27.20
N HIS A 279 -18.96 -3.78 -26.28
CA HIS A 279 -19.69 -2.49 -26.33
C HIS A 279 -18.84 -1.30 -26.83
N LEU A 280 -17.56 -1.49 -27.09
CA LEU A 280 -16.72 -0.50 -27.75
C LEU A 280 -16.73 -0.76 -29.28
N SER A 281 -17.90 -0.54 -29.91
CA SER A 281 -17.95 -0.32 -31.37
C SER A 281 -17.17 0.96 -31.67
N ARG A 282 -16.04 0.82 -32.37
CA ARG A 282 -15.28 1.96 -32.89
C ARG A 282 -16.20 2.82 -33.76
N PRO A 283 -16.34 4.12 -33.50
CA PRO A 283 -16.95 5.00 -34.49
C PRO A 283 -16.05 4.98 -35.74
N ARG A 284 -16.58 4.56 -36.86
CA ARG A 284 -15.95 4.82 -38.17
C ARG A 284 -15.91 6.32 -38.33
N MET A 285 -14.72 6.90 -38.39
CA MET A 285 -14.56 8.28 -38.89
C MET A 285 -14.85 8.32 -40.39
N PRO A 286 -15.46 9.42 -40.86
CA PRO A 286 -15.79 9.61 -42.22
C PRO A 286 -14.56 9.77 -43.15
#